data_965b93dcc7ea2a5fc0f80f06ab330b5a
#
_entry.id   965b93dcc7ea2a5fc0f80f06ab330b5a
#
_cell.length_a   1.000
_cell.length_b   1.000
_cell.length_c   1.000
_cell.angle_alpha   90.00
_cell.angle_beta   90.00
_cell.angle_gamma   90.00
#
_symmetry.space_group_name_H-M   'P 1'
#
loop_
_entity.id
_entity.type
_entity.pdbx_description
1 polymer ?
#
loop_
_entity_poly.entity_id
_entity_poly.type
_entity_poly.pdbx_seq_one_letter_code
_entity_poly.pdbx_strand_id
1 'polypeptide(L)' 'MAVSQAALEALLLQTFPNAKITLTDLVGDQDHYSLEIEDKSFIGQSLVTQHKMVKNSLATILATNQLHAITIKTRVPAG' A
#
# COMPACT_ATOMS: atom_id res chain seq x y z
N MET A 1 5.50 12.27 -12.55
CA MET A 1 6.33 12.60 -11.39
C MET A 1 6.29 11.46 -10.38
N ALA A 2 7.43 11.17 -9.79
CA ALA A 2 7.53 10.12 -8.79
C ALA A 2 6.83 10.53 -7.49
N VAL A 3 6.38 9.55 -6.73
CA VAL A 3 5.72 9.77 -5.45
C VAL A 3 6.66 9.31 -4.33
N SER A 4 6.80 10.13 -3.29
CA SER A 4 7.69 9.80 -2.19
C SER A 4 7.12 8.68 -1.32
N GLN A 5 8.00 7.95 -0.65
CA GLN A 5 7.62 6.90 0.30
C GLN A 5 6.74 7.47 1.42
N ALA A 6 7.08 8.65 1.92
CA ALA A 6 6.30 9.29 2.97
C ALA A 6 4.88 9.62 2.52
N ALA A 7 4.71 10.07 1.27
CA ALA A 7 3.39 10.38 0.73
C ALA A 7 2.53 9.11 0.58
N LEU A 8 3.12 8.01 0.11
CA LEU A 8 2.42 6.73 0.02
C LEU A 8 1.98 6.23 1.40
N GLU A 9 2.88 6.29 2.36
CA GLU A 9 2.60 5.86 3.72
C GLU A 9 1.47 6.68 4.34
N ALA A 10 1.50 8.00 4.15
CA ALA A 10 0.46 8.89 4.66
C ALA A 10 -0.91 8.55 4.09
N LEU A 11 -0.99 8.27 2.78
CA LEU A 11 -2.25 7.87 2.15
C LEU A 11 -2.78 6.56 2.70
N LEU A 12 -1.90 5.58 2.89
CA LEU A 12 -2.29 4.28 3.44
C LEU A 12 -2.79 4.43 4.86
N LEU A 13 -2.16 5.27 5.67
CA LEU A 13 -2.57 5.51 7.05
C LEU A 13 -3.90 6.25 7.17
N GLN A 14 -4.32 6.99 6.15
CA GLN A 14 -5.65 7.58 6.13
C GLN A 14 -6.76 6.52 6.10
N THR A 15 -6.52 5.43 5.37
CA THR A 15 -7.48 4.32 5.27
C THR A 15 -7.27 3.29 6.36
N PHE A 16 -6.02 3.03 6.72
CA PHE A 16 -5.63 2.02 7.70
C PHE A 16 -4.79 2.65 8.81
N PRO A 17 -5.41 3.42 9.73
CA PRO A 17 -4.63 4.23 10.70
C PRO A 17 -3.80 3.41 11.68
N ASN A 18 -4.14 2.15 11.89
CA ASN A 18 -3.41 1.27 12.82
C ASN A 18 -2.57 0.22 12.08
N ALA A 19 -2.41 0.33 10.77
CA ALA A 19 -1.69 -0.65 10.00
C ALA A 19 -0.18 -0.58 10.25
N LYS A 20 0.47 -1.73 10.16
CA LYS A 20 1.93 -1.81 10.05
C LYS A 20 2.29 -1.80 8.58
N ILE A 21 3.04 -0.81 8.17
CA ILE A 21 3.37 -0.58 6.77
C ILE A 21 4.88 -0.65 6.59
N THR A 22 5.33 -1.46 5.64
CA THR A 22 6.72 -1.50 5.21
C THR A 22 6.76 -1.21 3.72
N LEU A 23 7.36 -0.11 3.35
CA LEU A 23 7.55 0.29 1.97
C LEU A 23 9.04 0.23 1.62
N THR A 24 9.34 -0.38 0.48
CA THR A 24 10.70 -0.44 -0.04
C THR A 24 10.71 0.12 -1.46
N ASP A 25 11.57 1.10 -1.70
CA ASP A 25 11.80 1.65 -3.03
C ASP A 25 12.80 0.73 -3.74
N LEU A 26 12.31 -0.08 -4.68
CA LEU A 26 13.07 -1.19 -5.23
C LEU A 26 14.29 -0.77 -6.06
N VAL A 27 14.19 0.37 -6.74
CA VAL A 27 15.26 0.83 -7.63
C VAL A 27 15.72 2.26 -7.34
N GLY A 28 15.24 2.87 -6.28
CA GLY A 28 15.64 4.21 -5.87
C GLY A 28 15.07 5.35 -6.71
N ASP A 29 14.02 5.08 -7.52
CA ASP A 29 13.41 6.07 -8.40
C ASP A 29 12.06 6.60 -7.92
N GLN A 30 11.60 6.17 -6.74
CA GLN A 30 10.30 6.53 -6.18
C GLN A 30 9.11 6.15 -7.06
N ASP A 31 9.28 5.11 -7.87
CA ASP A 31 8.29 4.70 -8.87
C ASP A 31 7.99 3.21 -8.83
N HIS A 32 8.91 2.40 -8.33
CA HIS A 32 8.76 0.96 -8.19
C HIS A 32 8.90 0.58 -6.72
N TYR A 33 7.78 0.25 -6.10
CA TYR A 33 7.72 -0.02 -4.66
C TYR A 33 7.31 -1.44 -4.35
N SER A 34 7.81 -1.95 -3.22
CA SER A 34 7.29 -3.14 -2.58
C SER A 34 6.59 -2.71 -1.29
N LEU A 35 5.33 -3.07 -1.16
CA LEU A 35 4.51 -2.73 0.01
C LEU A 35 4.15 -3.99 0.77
N GLU A 36 4.44 -4.00 2.07
CA GLU A 36 3.85 -4.95 3.00
C GLU A 36 2.97 -4.17 3.96
N ILE A 37 1.72 -4.61 4.10
CA ILE A 37 0.77 -3.96 5.00
C ILE A 37 0.03 -5.02 5.83
N GLU A 38 0.01 -4.81 7.14
CA GLU A 38 -0.67 -5.69 8.09
C GLU A 38 -1.73 -4.86 8.81
N ASP A 39 -2.98 -5.31 8.75
CA ASP A 39 -4.08 -4.59 9.38
C ASP A 39 -5.22 -5.53 9.77
N LYS A 40 -5.91 -5.19 10.83
CA LYS A 40 -7.05 -5.96 11.33
C LYS A 40 -8.21 -6.01 10.33
N SER A 41 -8.35 -4.99 9.49
CA SER A 41 -9.43 -4.95 8.50
C SER A 41 -9.32 -6.06 7.45
N PHE A 42 -8.19 -6.72 7.36
CA PHE A 42 -7.99 -7.83 6.43
C PHE A 42 -8.50 -9.17 6.97
N ILE A 43 -8.83 -9.24 8.25
CA ILE A 43 -9.33 -10.47 8.88
C ILE A 43 -10.64 -10.89 8.20
N GLY A 44 -10.69 -12.15 7.74
CA GLY A 44 -11.88 -12.67 7.06
C GLY A 44 -12.03 -12.26 5.61
N GLN A 45 -11.10 -11.48 5.06
CA GLN A 45 -11.14 -11.06 3.67
C GLN A 45 -10.25 -11.96 2.80
N SER A 46 -10.70 -12.22 1.57
CA SER A 46 -9.87 -12.94 0.60
C SER A 46 -8.66 -12.07 0.20
N LEU A 47 -7.61 -12.71 -0.35
CA LEU A 47 -6.45 -11.97 -0.84
C LEU A 47 -6.84 -10.94 -1.91
N VAL A 48 -7.75 -11.31 -2.80
CA VAL A 48 -8.23 -10.40 -3.84
C VAL A 48 -8.88 -9.16 -3.21
N THR A 49 -9.72 -9.38 -2.20
CA THR A 49 -10.38 -8.26 -1.50
C THR A 49 -9.37 -7.41 -0.75
N GLN A 50 -8.41 -8.02 -0.06
CA GLN A 50 -7.36 -7.30 0.63
C GLN A 50 -6.57 -6.40 -0.31
N HIS A 51 -6.17 -6.92 -1.47
CA HIS A 51 -5.45 -6.15 -2.48
C HIS A 51 -6.29 -5.01 -3.04
N LYS A 52 -7.59 -5.23 -3.25
CA LYS A 52 -8.48 -4.17 -3.70
C LYS A 52 -8.61 -3.05 -2.68
N MET A 53 -8.67 -3.38 -1.40
CA MET A 53 -8.72 -2.40 -0.32
C MET A 53 -7.50 -1.49 -0.36
N VAL A 54 -6.32 -2.08 -0.53
CA VAL A 54 -5.07 -1.31 -0.62
C VAL A 54 -5.04 -0.46 -1.88
N LYS A 55 -5.39 -1.03 -3.03
CA LYS A 55 -5.40 -0.30 -4.31
C LYS A 55 -6.38 0.87 -4.26
N ASN A 56 -7.52 0.71 -3.62
CA ASN A 56 -8.50 1.79 -3.49
C ASN A 56 -7.94 2.95 -2.66
N SER A 57 -7.14 2.66 -1.65
CA SER A 57 -6.52 3.71 -0.84
C SER A 57 -5.46 4.49 -1.61
N LEU A 58 -4.91 3.91 -2.68
CA LEU A 58 -3.90 4.52 -3.54
C LEU A 58 -4.47 4.98 -4.88
N ALA A 59 -5.79 4.93 -5.06
CA ALA A 59 -6.43 5.14 -6.36
C ALA A 59 -6.06 6.47 -7.00
N THR A 60 -5.98 7.54 -6.23
CA THR A 60 -5.62 8.86 -6.73
C THR A 60 -4.23 8.86 -7.36
N ILE A 61 -3.25 8.27 -6.68
CA ILE A 61 -1.89 8.19 -7.17
C ILE A 61 -1.80 7.29 -8.40
N LEU A 62 -2.47 6.14 -8.38
CA LEU A 62 -2.46 5.21 -9.51
C LEU A 62 -3.14 5.83 -10.75
N ALA A 63 -4.20 6.60 -10.53
CA ALA A 63 -4.92 7.26 -11.62
C ALA A 63 -4.11 8.37 -12.28
N THR A 64 -3.20 9.01 -11.56
CA THR A 64 -2.37 10.10 -12.08
C THR A 64 -1.04 9.65 -12.63
N ASN A 65 -0.79 8.35 -12.67
CA ASN A 65 0.48 7.76 -13.13
C ASN A 65 1.71 8.24 -12.37
N GLN A 66 1.53 8.65 -11.11
CA GLN A 66 2.64 9.03 -10.25
C GLN A 66 3.42 7.82 -9.73
N LEU A 67 2.86 6.63 -9.92
CA LEU A 67 3.44 5.38 -9.48
C LEU A 67 3.25 4.35 -10.58
N HIS A 68 4.33 3.81 -11.15
CA HIS A 68 4.26 2.86 -12.26
C HIS A 68 4.05 1.42 -11.79
N ALA A 69 4.70 1.02 -10.72
CA ALA A 69 4.62 -0.35 -10.26
C ALA A 69 4.67 -0.43 -8.75
N ILE A 70 3.78 -1.24 -8.20
CA ILE A 70 3.76 -1.54 -6.77
C ILE A 70 3.43 -3.01 -6.59
N THR A 71 4.26 -3.70 -5.81
CA THR A 71 4.00 -5.06 -5.37
C THR A 71 3.36 -5.00 -4.00
N ILE A 72 2.20 -5.63 -3.85
CA ILE A 72 1.42 -5.53 -2.62
C ILE A 72 1.40 -6.89 -1.92
N LYS A 73 1.78 -6.90 -0.65
CA LYS A 73 1.59 -8.04 0.24
C LYS A 73 0.76 -7.60 1.42
N THR A 74 -0.31 -8.33 1.69
CA THR A 74 -1.18 -8.06 2.82
C THR A 74 -1.04 -9.16 3.86
N ARG A 75 -1.20 -8.80 5.12
CA ARG A 75 -1.14 -9.74 6.23
C ARG A 75 -2.24 -9.45 7.23
N VAL A 76 -2.65 -10.50 7.92
CA VAL A 76 -3.54 -10.40 9.07
C VAL A 76 -2.67 -10.36 10.32
N PRO A 77 -2.92 -9.47 11.28
CA PRO A 77 -2.13 -9.42 12.50
C PRO A 77 -2.19 -10.74 13.27
N ALA A 78 -1.07 -11.16 13.81
CA ALA A 78 -0.99 -12.35 14.64
C ALA A 78 -1.50 -12.03 16.05
N GLY A 79 -2.50 -12.76 16.48
CA GLY A 79 -3.07 -12.60 17.82
C GLY A 79 -4.16 -11.57 17.87
#